data_406885f6a7f3d29bc796883e46c550e2
#
_entry.id   406885f6a7f3d29bc796883e46c550e2
#
_cell.length_a   1.000
_cell.length_b   1.000
_cell.length_c   1.000
_cell.angle_alpha   90.00
_cell.angle_beta   90.00
_cell.angle_gamma   90.00
#
_symmetry.space_group_name_H-M   'P 1'
#
loop_
_entity.id
_entity.type
_entity.pdbx_description
1 polymer ?
#
loop_
_entity_poly.entity_id
_entity_poly.type
_entity_poly.pdbx_seq_one_letter_code
_entity_poly.pdbx_strand_id
1 'polypeptide(L)'
;MSRHSTFSEGVPQRTVSREVLQAGMAIIDLLAGGDDAFLASNGEARRALKEGSVSVNKAKVNDSCVITTDDVIGSGIILLQRGKKNYFLVRVSE
;
A
#
# COMPACT_ATOMS: atom_id res chain seq x y z
N MET A 1 14.95 1.49 22.74
CA MET A 1 14.52 1.41 22.55
C MET A 1 13.60 1.46 22.30
N SER A 2 13.23 1.54 22.35
CA SER A 2 12.42 1.32 22.22
C SER A 2 11.56 1.70 21.80
N ARG A 3 10.93 1.75 21.35
CA ARG A 3 10.12 2.04 20.98
C ARG A 3 9.15 1.70 21.03
N HIS A 4 8.62 1.81 21.08
CA HIS A 4 7.67 1.35 21.00
C HIS A 4 6.62 1.81 20.40
N SER A 5 6.50 2.07 19.48
CA SER A 5 5.26 2.37 19.11
C SER A 5 4.54 1.20 18.63
N THR A 6 3.48 0.98 19.20
CA THR A 6 2.80 -0.23 19.05
C THR A 6 2.08 -0.35 17.74
N PHE A 7 1.63 0.75 17.17
CA PHE A 7 0.84 0.67 15.97
C PHE A 7 1.63 0.17 14.78
N SER A 8 2.86 0.60 14.65
CA SER A 8 3.65 0.23 13.50
C SER A 8 4.39 -1.07 13.69
N GLU A 9 4.39 -1.64 14.88
CA GLU A 9 5.01 -2.92 15.09
C GLU A 9 4.19 -4.01 14.43
N GLY A 10 4.81 -4.83 13.63
CA GLY A 10 4.13 -5.90 12.96
C GLY A 10 3.35 -5.49 11.74
N VAL A 11 3.31 -4.20 11.43
CA VAL A 11 2.65 -3.72 10.21
C VAL A 11 3.72 -3.41 9.18
N PRO A 12 3.74 -4.12 8.05
CA PRO A 12 4.70 -3.82 7.00
C PRO A 12 4.54 -2.39 6.51
N GLN A 13 5.65 -1.74 6.25
CA GLN A 13 5.68 -0.36 5.79
C GLN A 13 6.63 -0.22 4.63
N ARG A 14 6.33 0.70 3.74
CA ARG A 14 7.27 1.08 2.70
C ARG A 14 7.13 2.58 2.46
N THR A 15 8.15 3.14 1.84
CA THR A 15 8.15 4.56 1.51
C THR A 15 8.19 4.70 0.00
N VAL A 16 7.35 5.58 -0.53
CA VAL A 16 7.38 5.91 -1.95
C VAL A 16 7.51 7.41 -2.09
N SER A 17 8.04 7.82 -3.23
CA SER A 17 8.23 9.22 -3.53
C SER A 17 6.89 9.84 -3.93
N ARG A 18 6.66 11.07 -3.48
CA ARG A 18 5.48 11.80 -3.91
C ARG A 18 5.46 11.95 -5.44
N GLU A 19 6.61 12.12 -6.01
CA GLU A 19 6.74 12.30 -7.46
C GLU A 19 6.20 11.09 -8.21
N VAL A 20 6.47 9.89 -7.70
CA VAL A 20 5.97 8.67 -8.30
C VAL A 20 4.44 8.64 -8.26
N LEU A 21 3.87 9.10 -7.16
CA LEU A 21 2.42 9.13 -7.04
C LEU A 21 1.80 10.19 -7.92
N GLN A 22 2.48 11.33 -8.11
CA GLN A 22 1.98 12.35 -9.00
C GLN A 22 1.85 11.85 -10.44
N ALA A 23 2.77 10.98 -10.82
CA ALA A 23 2.72 10.37 -12.15
C ALA A 23 1.73 9.22 -12.21
N GLY A 24 1.31 8.71 -11.07
CA GLY A 24 0.42 7.57 -11.00
C GLY A 24 1.20 6.28 -10.86
N MET A 25 0.86 5.48 -9.85
CA MET A 25 1.53 4.21 -9.61
C MET A 25 0.48 3.11 -9.58
N ALA A 26 0.70 2.07 -10.37
CA ALA A 26 -0.23 0.95 -10.38
C ALA A 26 -0.29 0.32 -9.00
N ILE A 27 -1.48 -0.06 -8.56
CA ILE A 27 -1.65 -0.69 -7.25
C ILE A 27 -0.83 -1.98 -7.17
N ILE A 28 -0.68 -2.70 -8.27
CA ILE A 28 0.12 -3.91 -8.29
C ILE A 28 1.58 -3.60 -7.95
N ASP A 29 2.11 -2.53 -8.52
CA ASP A 29 3.48 -2.12 -8.22
C ASP A 29 3.63 -1.71 -6.78
N LEU A 30 2.61 -1.06 -6.23
CA LEU A 30 2.66 -0.63 -4.84
C LEU A 30 2.65 -1.83 -3.90
N LEU A 31 1.92 -2.88 -4.25
CA LEU A 31 1.82 -4.07 -3.41
C LEU A 31 3.00 -5.01 -3.59
N ALA A 32 3.51 -5.16 -4.80
CA ALA A 32 4.47 -6.21 -5.10
C ALA A 32 5.76 -5.73 -5.77
N GLY A 33 5.86 -4.45 -6.10
CA GLY A 33 7.06 -3.96 -6.78
C GLY A 33 8.13 -3.51 -5.83
N GLY A 34 9.38 -3.63 -6.24
CA GLY A 34 10.51 -3.13 -5.47
C GLY A 34 10.94 -4.06 -4.36
N ASP A 35 11.96 -3.61 -3.63
CA ASP A 35 12.54 -4.41 -2.57
C ASP A 35 11.69 -4.45 -1.31
N ASP A 36 10.83 -3.46 -1.14
CA ASP A 36 10.00 -3.33 0.04
C ASP A 36 8.58 -3.85 -0.20
N ALA A 37 8.42 -4.71 -1.19
CA ALA A 37 7.10 -5.19 -1.57
C ALA A 37 6.41 -5.90 -0.42
N PHE A 38 5.10 -5.70 -0.32
CA PHE A 38 4.30 -6.36 0.70
C PHE A 38 3.94 -7.79 0.31
N LEU A 39 3.82 -8.05 -0.98
CA LEU A 39 3.44 -9.36 -1.49
C LEU A 39 4.59 -9.96 -2.28
N ALA A 40 4.58 -11.27 -2.40
CA ALA A 40 5.71 -11.99 -2.95
C ALA A 40 5.87 -11.79 -4.45
N SER A 41 4.79 -11.54 -5.16
CA SER A 41 4.89 -11.43 -6.61
C SER A 41 3.74 -10.61 -7.15
N ASN A 42 3.92 -10.14 -8.40
CA ASN A 42 2.87 -9.41 -9.09
C ASN A 42 1.64 -10.29 -9.29
N GLY A 43 1.85 -11.58 -9.50
CA GLY A 43 0.73 -12.49 -9.67
C GLY A 43 -0.13 -12.58 -8.43
N GLU A 44 0.51 -12.61 -7.27
CA GLU A 44 -0.21 -12.63 -6.00
C GLU A 44 -1.00 -11.35 -5.80
N ALA A 45 -0.39 -10.21 -6.11
CA ALA A 45 -1.07 -8.93 -5.99
C ALA A 45 -2.29 -8.87 -6.90
N ARG A 46 -2.12 -9.31 -8.14
CA ARG A 46 -3.22 -9.28 -9.10
C ARG A 46 -4.37 -10.18 -8.65
N ARG A 47 -4.03 -11.36 -8.14
CA ARG A 47 -5.06 -12.27 -7.66
C ARG A 47 -5.83 -11.67 -6.50
N ALA A 48 -5.14 -11.09 -5.53
CA ALA A 48 -5.79 -10.47 -4.39
C ALA A 48 -6.73 -9.35 -4.82
N LEU A 49 -6.30 -8.58 -5.80
CA LEU A 49 -7.12 -7.48 -6.31
C LEU A 49 -8.37 -7.99 -7.01
N LYS A 50 -8.21 -9.05 -7.81
CA LYS A 50 -9.35 -9.62 -8.52
C LYS A 50 -10.36 -10.24 -7.56
N GLU A 51 -9.89 -10.76 -6.45
CA GLU A 51 -10.76 -11.34 -5.43
C GLU A 51 -11.49 -10.28 -4.62
N GLY A 52 -11.13 -9.02 -4.79
CA GLY A 52 -11.70 -7.95 -3.99
C GLY A 52 -11.18 -7.95 -2.57
N SER A 53 -9.99 -8.50 -2.36
CA SER A 53 -9.41 -8.59 -1.04
C SER A 53 -8.60 -7.37 -0.64
N VAL A 54 -8.34 -6.46 -1.58
CA VAL A 54 -7.46 -5.33 -1.32
C VAL A 54 -8.28 -4.06 -1.24
N SER A 55 -7.99 -3.25 -0.23
CA SER A 55 -8.62 -1.95 -0.05
C SER A 55 -7.55 -0.89 0.10
N VAL A 56 -7.85 0.30 -0.38
CA VAL A 56 -7.00 1.48 -0.19
C VAL A 56 -7.82 2.46 0.63
N ASN A 57 -7.30 2.82 1.80
CA ASN A 57 -8.00 3.74 2.70
C ASN A 57 -9.43 3.24 2.98
N LYS A 58 -9.56 1.92 3.10
CA LYS A 58 -10.81 1.23 3.42
C LYS A 58 -11.81 1.18 2.27
N ALA A 59 -11.39 1.54 1.08
CA ALA A 59 -12.24 1.44 -0.11
C ALA A 59 -11.70 0.31 -1.00
N LYS A 60 -12.55 -0.62 -1.36
CA LYS A 60 -12.12 -1.73 -2.20
C LYS A 60 -11.66 -1.27 -3.56
N VAL A 61 -10.61 -1.88 -4.05
CA VAL A 61 -10.04 -1.55 -5.36
C VAL A 61 -9.82 -2.82 -6.15
N ASN A 62 -9.61 -2.66 -7.45
CA ASN A 62 -9.35 -3.80 -8.33
C ASN A 62 -7.97 -3.64 -8.97
N ASP A 63 -7.63 -4.55 -9.86
CA ASP A 63 -6.30 -4.58 -10.46
C ASP A 63 -6.07 -3.47 -11.48
N SER A 64 -7.09 -2.68 -11.78
CA SER A 64 -6.93 -1.52 -12.64
C SER A 64 -6.69 -0.24 -11.85
N CYS A 65 -6.66 -0.30 -10.54
CA CYS A 65 -6.52 0.88 -9.72
C CYS A 65 -5.14 1.51 -9.89
N VAL A 66 -5.11 2.82 -9.97
CA VAL A 66 -3.86 3.59 -10.01
C VAL A 66 -3.84 4.48 -8.79
N ILE A 67 -2.75 4.41 -8.05
CA ILE A 67 -2.58 5.19 -6.81
C ILE A 67 -1.94 6.52 -7.16
N THR A 68 -2.51 7.59 -6.65
CA THR A 68 -1.98 8.95 -6.89
C THR A 68 -1.91 9.68 -5.55
N THR A 69 -1.49 10.93 -5.61
CA THR A 69 -1.44 11.75 -4.39
C THR A 69 -2.82 12.00 -3.81
N ASP A 70 -3.88 11.80 -4.59
CA ASP A 70 -5.23 11.93 -4.07
C ASP A 70 -5.57 10.84 -3.06
N ASP A 71 -4.81 9.75 -3.07
CA ASP A 71 -5.04 8.64 -2.14
C ASP A 71 -4.29 8.82 -0.83
N VAL A 72 -3.49 9.87 -0.72
CA VAL A 72 -2.73 10.13 0.50
C VAL A 72 -3.66 10.74 1.55
N ILE A 73 -3.60 10.20 2.76
CA ILE A 73 -4.43 10.70 3.85
C ILE A 73 -3.55 11.15 5.00
N GLY A 74 -4.11 11.97 5.87
CA GLY A 74 -3.44 12.41 7.08
C GLY A 74 -2.14 13.11 6.79
N SER A 75 -1.08 12.64 7.41
CA SER A 75 0.22 13.30 7.33
C SER A 75 1.12 12.69 6.25
N GLY A 76 0.53 12.14 5.22
CA GLY A 76 1.32 11.62 4.10
C GLY A 76 1.45 10.12 4.12
N ILE A 77 0.34 9.43 4.36
CA ILE A 77 0.33 7.98 4.34
C ILE A 77 -0.82 7.48 3.48
N ILE A 78 -0.69 6.22 3.06
CA ILE A 78 -1.75 5.53 2.37
C ILE A 78 -1.93 4.20 3.09
N LEU A 79 -3.15 3.90 3.50
CA LEU A 79 -3.43 2.67 4.22
C LEU A 79 -3.93 1.63 3.22
N LEU A 80 -3.22 0.53 3.15
CA LEU A 80 -3.63 -0.61 2.34
C LEU A 80 -4.08 -1.74 3.26
N GLN A 81 -5.03 -2.51 2.81
CA GLN A 81 -5.52 -3.64 3.56
C GLN A 81 -5.74 -4.80 2.62
N ARG A 82 -5.29 -5.99 3.03
CA ARG A 82 -5.55 -7.22 2.29
C ARG A 82 -6.29 -8.17 3.22
N GLY A 83 -7.53 -8.49 2.85
CA GLY A 83 -8.36 -9.31 3.72
C GLY A 83 -8.84 -8.50 4.91
N LYS A 84 -9.07 -9.17 6.01
CA LYS A 84 -9.64 -8.52 7.19
C LYS A 84 -8.61 -8.14 8.23
N LYS A 85 -7.43 -8.74 8.18
CA LYS A 85 -6.45 -8.56 9.24
C LYS A 85 -5.11 -8.06 8.79
N ASN A 86 -4.84 -8.07 7.51
CA ASN A 86 -3.52 -7.69 7.00
C ASN A 86 -3.55 -6.24 6.56
N TYR A 87 -2.76 -5.42 7.23
CA TYR A 87 -2.65 -4.01 6.93
C TYR A 87 -1.25 -3.69 6.46
N PHE A 88 -1.15 -2.78 5.51
CA PHE A 88 0.14 -2.32 5.00
C PHE A 88 0.11 -0.80 5.01
N LEU A 89 1.21 -0.19 5.36
CA LEU A 89 1.31 1.24 5.45
C LEU A 89 2.30 1.76 4.41
N VAL A 90 1.85 2.69 3.60
CA VAL A 90 2.72 3.33 2.62
C VAL A 90 2.96 4.75 3.08
N ARG A 91 4.23 5.12 3.21
CA ARG A 91 4.61 6.47 3.59
C ARG A 91 5.04 7.22 2.33
N VAL A 92 4.61 8.45 2.23
CA VAL A 92 4.92 9.27 1.07
C VAL A 92 6.02 10.24 1.45
N SER A 93 7.12 10.17 0.72
CA SER A 93 8.24 11.09 0.97
C SER A 93 8.24 12.22 -0.04
N GLU A 94 8.80 13.33 0.38
CA GLU A 94 8.96 14.47 -0.51
C GLU A 94 10.14 14.23 -1.48
#